data_c6e68917e3bed79e27e114fd44bdf308
#
_entry.id   c6e68917e3bed79e27e114fd44bdf308
#
_cell.length_a   1.000
_cell.length_b   1.000
_cell.length_c   1.000
_cell.angle_alpha   90.00
_cell.angle_beta   90.00
_cell.angle_gamma   90.00
#
_symmetry.space_group_name_H-M   'P 1'
#
loop_
_entity.id
_entity.type
_entity.pdbx_description
1 polymer ?
#
loop_
_entity_poly.entity_id
_entity_poly.type
_entity_poly.pdbx_seq_one_letter_code
_entity_poly.pdbx_strand_id
1 'polypeptide(L)' 'MDGCKVYFKNGWVILRFSGTEPRVRIFAEGRTREEADAYVRKMADFAGIEMP' A
#
# COMPACT_ATOMS: atom_id res chain seq x y z
N MET A 1 -16.41 -2.89 -0.12
CA MET A 1 -15.12 -3.12 0.48
C MET A 1 -14.16 -1.98 0.23
N ASP A 2 -13.53 -1.52 1.26
CA ASP A 2 -12.83 -0.26 1.18
C ASP A 2 -11.32 -0.38 1.19
N GLY A 3 -10.78 -1.58 1.17
CA GLY A 3 -9.35 -1.72 1.18
C GLY A 3 -8.88 -3.15 1.29
N CYS A 4 -7.57 -3.28 1.26
CA CYS A 4 -6.90 -4.56 1.32
C CYS A 4 -5.67 -4.43 2.17
N LYS A 5 -5.42 -5.41 3.03
CA LYS A 5 -4.21 -5.43 3.86
C LYS A 5 -3.42 -6.69 3.55
N VAL A 6 -2.15 -6.50 3.32
CA VAL A 6 -1.24 -7.60 3.03
C VAL A 6 -0.13 -7.62 4.08
N TYR A 7 0.13 -8.78 4.65
CA TYR A 7 1.19 -8.95 5.62
C TYR A 7 2.43 -9.53 4.96
N PHE A 8 3.56 -8.98 5.34
CA PHE A 8 4.87 -9.48 4.91
C PHE A 8 5.63 -9.95 6.14
N LYS A 9 6.75 -10.57 5.91
CA LYS A 9 7.56 -11.09 6.99
C LYS A 9 7.97 -10.02 7.99
N ASN A 10 8.30 -8.84 7.51
CA ASN A 10 8.81 -7.76 8.35
C ASN A 10 7.89 -6.55 8.43
N GLY A 11 6.66 -6.67 7.96
CA GLY A 11 5.76 -5.53 7.99
C GLY A 11 4.44 -5.82 7.30
N TRP A 12 3.76 -4.75 6.92
CA TRP A 12 2.46 -4.86 6.27
C TRP A 12 2.22 -3.65 5.38
N VAL A 13 1.26 -3.78 4.50
CA VAL A 13 0.82 -2.68 3.65
C VAL A 13 -0.70 -2.69 3.56
N ILE A 14 -1.30 -1.52 3.59
CA ILE A 14 -2.75 -1.35 3.46
C ILE A 14 -3.04 -0.48 2.25
N LEU A 15 -3.96 -0.95 1.43
CA LEU A 15 -4.48 -0.20 0.31
C LEU A 15 -5.91 0.19 0.66
N ARG A 16 -6.21 1.48 0.69
CA ARG A 16 -7.55 1.97 1.01
C ARG A 16 -8.09 2.83 -0.11
N PHE A 17 -9.36 2.62 -0.43
CA PHE A 17 -10.04 3.43 -1.43
C PHE A 17 -10.91 4.46 -0.72
N SER A 18 -10.93 5.67 -1.25
CA SER A 18 -11.84 6.69 -0.78
C SER A 18 -13.22 6.43 -1.36
N GLY A 19 -14.25 6.53 -0.53
CA GLY A 19 -15.62 6.31 -0.98
C GLY A 19 -16.21 7.48 -1.76
N THR A 20 -15.68 8.67 -1.56
CA THR A 20 -16.26 9.87 -2.16
C THR A 20 -15.41 10.47 -3.28
N GLU A 21 -14.15 10.10 -3.35
CA GLU A 21 -13.24 10.58 -4.36
C GLU A 21 -12.48 9.42 -4.96
N PRO A 22 -12.09 9.50 -6.24
CA PRO A 22 -11.31 8.43 -6.85
C PRO A 22 -9.85 8.48 -6.39
N ARG A 23 -9.63 8.36 -5.11
CA ARG A 23 -8.32 8.38 -4.50
C ARG A 23 -8.01 7.04 -3.86
N VAL A 24 -6.76 6.68 -3.94
CA VAL A 24 -6.26 5.49 -3.29
C VAL A 24 -5.18 5.91 -2.32
N ARG A 25 -5.25 5.39 -1.10
CA ARG A 25 -4.23 5.65 -0.10
C ARG A 25 -3.52 4.35 0.21
N ILE A 26 -2.22 4.41 0.26
CA ILE A 26 -1.39 3.26 0.59
C ILE A 26 -0.58 3.58 1.83
N PHE A 27 -0.69 2.71 2.83
CA PHE A 27 0.07 2.83 4.07
C PHE A 27 0.89 1.56 4.24
N ALA A 28 2.11 1.72 4.69
CA ALA A 28 2.97 0.58 4.89
C ALA A 28 3.83 0.77 6.13
N GLU A 29 4.18 -0.33 6.76
CA GLU A 29 5.12 -0.34 7.86
C GLU A 29 6.09 -1.50 7.65
N GLY A 30 7.35 -1.21 7.84
CA GLY A 30 8.41 -2.22 7.74
C GLY A 30 9.43 -1.96 8.84
N ARG A 31 10.47 -2.78 8.87
CA ARG A 31 11.55 -2.62 9.86
C ARG A 31 12.33 -1.34 9.61
N THR A 32 12.43 -0.94 8.36
CA THR A 32 13.09 0.29 7.97
C THR A 32 12.18 1.06 7.01
N ARG A 33 12.50 2.32 6.81
CA ARG A 33 11.77 3.14 5.86
C ARG A 33 11.90 2.57 4.44
N GLU A 34 13.08 2.05 4.12
CA GLU A 34 13.31 1.46 2.80
C GLU A 34 12.42 0.26 2.56
N GLU A 35 12.23 -0.57 3.58
CA GLU A 35 11.33 -1.71 3.46
C GLU A 35 9.88 -1.26 3.29
N ALA A 36 9.46 -0.26 4.06
CA ALA A 36 8.11 0.27 3.93
C ALA A 36 7.87 0.82 2.53
N ASP A 37 8.83 1.55 1.98
CA ASP A 37 8.73 2.07 0.62
C ASP A 37 8.63 0.95 -0.40
N ALA A 38 9.38 -0.12 -0.21
CA ALA A 38 9.32 -1.27 -1.10
C ALA A 38 7.95 -1.92 -1.06
N TYR A 39 7.34 -2.01 0.11
CA TYR A 39 6.00 -2.57 0.24
C TYR A 39 4.97 -1.70 -0.47
N VAL A 40 5.09 -0.38 -0.34
CA VAL A 40 4.20 0.55 -1.03
C VAL A 40 4.28 0.34 -2.54
N ARG A 41 5.49 0.22 -3.06
CA ARG A 41 5.69 0.00 -4.49
C ARG A 41 5.11 -1.32 -4.95
N LYS A 42 5.28 -2.37 -4.17
CA LYS A 42 4.72 -3.68 -4.49
C LYS A 42 3.20 -3.63 -4.53
N MET A 43 2.60 -2.95 -3.58
CA MET A 43 1.15 -2.82 -3.54
C MET A 43 0.65 -2.00 -4.72
N ALA A 44 1.32 -0.91 -5.05
CA ALA A 44 0.95 -0.07 -6.17
C ALA A 44 1.01 -0.85 -7.48
N ASP A 45 2.07 -1.63 -7.65
CA ASP A 45 2.24 -2.46 -8.84
C ASP A 45 1.15 -3.53 -8.92
N PHE A 46 0.86 -4.17 -7.81
CA PHE A 46 -0.19 -5.17 -7.73
C PHE A 46 -1.55 -4.59 -8.10
N ALA A 47 -1.84 -3.39 -7.63
CA ALA A 47 -3.12 -2.73 -7.89
C ALA A 47 -3.18 -2.00 -9.23
N GLY A 48 -2.07 -1.95 -9.95
CA GLY A 48 -2.02 -1.24 -11.22
C GLY A 48 -2.00 0.27 -11.08
N ILE A 49 -1.52 0.77 -9.95
CA ILE A 49 -1.46 2.20 -9.68
C ILE A 49 -0.11 2.75 -10.08
N GLU A 50 -0.11 3.85 -10.82
CA GLU A 50 1.14 4.53 -11.13
C GLU A 50 1.59 5.37 -9.95
N MET A 51 2.85 5.22 -9.60
CA MET A 51 3.45 6.03 -8.55
C MET A 51 4.26 7.15 -9.20
N PRO A 52 4.19 8.35 -8.64
CA PRO A 52 4.97 9.47 -9.18
C PRO A 52 6.48 9.29 -8.96
#